data_150a661502a3b6e0f54b1cafa7866161
#
_entry.id   150a661502a3b6e0f54b1cafa7866161
#
_cell.length_a   1.000
_cell.length_b   1.000
_cell.length_c   1.000
_cell.angle_alpha   90.00
_cell.angle_beta   90.00
_cell.angle_gamma   90.00
#
_symmetry.space_group_name_H-M   'P 1'
#
loop_
_entity.id
_entity.type
_entity.pdbx_description
1 polymer ?
#
loop_
_entity_poly.entity_id
_entity_poly.type
_entity_poly.pdbx_seq_one_letter_code
_entity_poly.pdbx_strand_id
1 'polypeptide(L)'
;AKRLEDFRTLSRKAVRVIQYQGDSRIQTLKEQVSGKGYACGFESVISYINALLPANEVIGQALRKNVAMYPELAIRELVANALIHQNFFVTGSGPMIEIFDQRMEITNPGGLLGDVARMLDNPPQSRNEALASFMRRAGFCEERGSGIDKVVLTTETYQLPAPMFEVSGDSTRATLFAHRPLSQMGKADRIRACYLHACLRYVQRSFMTNTTIRERFGLDLKNSATASRLIKEAVTAGMVKPQDENAAPKMMQYVPFWA
;
A
#
# COMPACT_ATOMS: atom_id res chain seq x y z
N ALA A 1 -0.93 -26.68 4.56
CA ALA A 1 -1.29 -27.20 5.89
C ALA A 1 -2.62 -26.60 6.33
N LYS A 2 -3.45 -27.33 7.07
CA LYS A 2 -4.65 -26.78 7.71
C LYS A 2 -4.27 -25.92 8.91
N ARG A 3 -3.23 -26.31 9.64
CA ARG A 3 -2.69 -25.59 10.81
C ARG A 3 -1.18 -25.46 10.66
N LEU A 4 -0.62 -24.29 10.93
CA LEU A 4 0.81 -24.03 10.83
C LEU A 4 1.56 -24.57 12.06
N GLU A 5 0.91 -24.60 13.21
CA GLU A 5 1.49 -25.12 14.45
C GLU A 5 1.78 -26.64 14.43
N ASP A 6 1.13 -27.40 13.52
CA ASP A 6 1.45 -28.82 13.32
C ASP A 6 2.88 -29.03 12.77
N PHE A 7 3.52 -27.95 12.34
CA PHE A 7 4.87 -27.95 11.80
C PHE A 7 5.78 -27.08 12.65
N ARG A 8 6.70 -27.67 13.39
CA ARG A 8 7.60 -26.96 14.30
C ARG A 8 8.33 -25.78 13.64
N THR A 9 8.71 -25.91 12.38
CA THR A 9 9.42 -24.89 11.60
C THR A 9 8.51 -23.77 11.09
N LEU A 10 7.19 -23.99 11.04
CA LEU A 10 6.21 -23.03 10.51
C LEU A 10 5.38 -22.34 11.60
N SER A 11 5.47 -22.75 12.86
CA SER A 11 4.66 -22.15 13.95
C SER A 11 4.89 -20.64 14.06
N ARG A 12 6.13 -20.17 13.90
CA ARG A 12 6.48 -18.73 13.91
C ARG A 12 6.14 -17.98 12.61
N LYS A 13 5.66 -18.70 11.59
CA LYS A 13 5.20 -18.11 10.32
C LYS A 13 3.69 -17.82 10.33
N ALA A 14 3.01 -18.12 11.42
CA ALA A 14 1.60 -17.74 11.59
C ALA A 14 1.45 -16.22 11.53
N VAL A 15 0.39 -15.77 10.85
CA VAL A 15 0.07 -14.33 10.73
C VAL A 15 -0.29 -13.79 12.11
N ARG A 16 0.36 -12.71 12.52
CA ARG A 16 0.08 -11.99 13.76
C ARG A 16 -0.60 -10.68 13.42
N VAL A 17 -1.74 -10.40 14.03
CA VAL A 17 -2.47 -9.13 13.93
C VAL A 17 -2.49 -8.49 15.30
N ILE A 18 -2.00 -7.24 15.39
CA ILE A 18 -1.89 -6.50 16.64
C ILE A 18 -2.56 -5.14 16.45
N GLN A 19 -3.42 -4.77 17.38
CA GLN A 19 -3.99 -3.43 17.47
C GLN A 19 -3.40 -2.70 18.68
N TYR A 20 -2.89 -1.50 18.45
CA TYR A 20 -2.34 -0.63 19.48
C TYR A 20 -3.27 0.55 19.80
N GLN A 21 -3.10 1.14 20.95
CA GLN A 21 -3.70 2.42 21.31
C GLN A 21 -2.76 3.56 20.85
N GLY A 22 -3.29 4.49 20.07
CA GLY A 22 -2.50 5.59 19.52
C GLY A 22 -1.55 5.16 18.39
N ASP A 23 -0.45 5.87 18.25
CA ASP A 23 0.51 5.69 17.14
C ASP A 23 1.82 5.00 17.59
N SER A 24 1.86 4.41 18.79
CA SER A 24 3.05 3.71 19.32
C SER A 24 2.74 2.26 19.69
N ARG A 25 3.80 1.41 19.76
CA ARG A 25 3.70 0.00 20.16
C ARG A 25 3.66 -0.22 21.67
N ILE A 26 3.50 0.84 22.48
CA ILE A 26 3.61 0.76 23.95
C ILE A 26 2.40 0.03 24.54
N GLN A 27 1.20 0.35 24.06
CA GLN A 27 -0.03 -0.20 24.62
C GLN A 27 -0.79 -1.04 23.60
N THR A 28 -0.77 -2.35 23.79
CA THR A 28 -1.53 -3.31 22.97
C THR A 28 -2.97 -3.37 23.47
N LEU A 29 -3.92 -3.17 22.54
CA LEU A 29 -5.35 -3.36 22.81
C LEU A 29 -5.80 -4.79 22.52
N LYS A 30 -5.36 -5.34 21.39
CA LYS A 30 -5.69 -6.70 20.95
C LYS A 30 -4.52 -7.32 20.22
N GLU A 31 -4.35 -8.62 20.39
CA GLU A 31 -3.40 -9.41 19.63
C GLU A 31 -4.02 -10.75 19.29
N GLN A 32 -3.86 -11.19 18.05
CA GLN A 32 -4.29 -12.50 17.59
C GLN A 32 -3.25 -13.10 16.64
N VAL A 33 -2.98 -14.39 16.85
CA VAL A 33 -2.15 -15.19 15.96
C VAL A 33 -3.05 -16.17 15.21
N SER A 34 -2.99 -16.16 13.87
CA SER A 34 -3.75 -17.10 13.03
C SER A 34 -3.01 -18.42 12.94
N GLY A 35 -3.43 -19.42 13.70
CA GLY A 35 -2.86 -20.78 13.67
C GLY A 35 -3.23 -21.59 12.42
N LYS A 36 -4.19 -21.11 11.59
CA LYS A 36 -4.60 -21.79 10.36
C LYS A 36 -3.55 -21.61 9.26
N GLY A 37 -3.45 -22.58 8.36
CA GLY A 37 -2.68 -22.43 7.13
C GLY A 37 -3.20 -21.28 6.27
N TYR A 38 -2.33 -20.66 5.48
CA TYR A 38 -2.61 -19.39 4.80
C TYR A 38 -3.90 -19.39 3.97
N ALA A 39 -4.09 -20.37 3.10
CA ALA A 39 -5.32 -20.44 2.31
C ALA A 39 -6.57 -20.72 3.16
N CYS A 40 -6.47 -21.56 4.20
CA CYS A 40 -7.60 -21.87 5.09
C CYS A 40 -7.95 -20.70 6.03
N GLY A 41 -6.98 -19.82 6.32
CA GLY A 41 -7.11 -18.72 7.28
C GLY A 41 -7.25 -17.34 6.63
N PHE A 42 -6.98 -17.20 5.33
CA PHE A 42 -6.88 -15.89 4.67
C PHE A 42 -8.10 -15.02 4.91
N GLU A 43 -9.29 -15.51 4.55
CA GLU A 43 -10.54 -14.75 4.72
C GLU A 43 -10.84 -14.42 6.19
N SER A 44 -10.50 -15.33 7.11
CA SER A 44 -10.65 -15.07 8.55
C SER A 44 -9.71 -13.96 9.04
N VAL A 45 -8.48 -13.89 8.50
CA VAL A 45 -7.53 -12.81 8.82
C VAL A 45 -8.02 -11.48 8.27
N ILE A 46 -8.47 -11.44 7.02
CA ILE A 46 -9.02 -10.21 6.41
C ILE A 46 -10.25 -9.71 7.18
N SER A 47 -11.19 -10.61 7.49
CA SER A 47 -12.38 -10.27 8.27
C SER A 47 -12.03 -9.75 9.66
N TYR A 48 -11.02 -10.35 10.32
CA TYR A 48 -10.54 -9.89 11.62
C TYR A 48 -9.90 -8.51 11.54
N ILE A 49 -9.05 -8.25 10.55
CA ILE A 49 -8.47 -6.92 10.31
C ILE A 49 -9.58 -5.89 10.14
N ASN A 50 -10.56 -6.16 9.25
CA ASN A 50 -11.67 -5.24 8.99
C ASN A 50 -12.53 -4.97 10.24
N ALA A 51 -12.71 -5.97 11.10
CA ALA A 51 -13.45 -5.82 12.36
C ALA A 51 -12.70 -4.97 13.41
N LEU A 52 -11.38 -4.83 13.29
CA LEU A 52 -10.57 -3.97 14.16
C LEU A 52 -10.47 -2.52 13.67
N LEU A 53 -10.70 -2.30 12.37
CA LEU A 53 -10.59 -0.98 11.77
C LEU A 53 -11.80 -0.12 12.13
N PRO A 54 -11.62 1.15 12.50
CA PRO A 54 -12.72 2.06 12.72
C PRO A 54 -13.51 2.27 11.42
N ALA A 55 -14.82 2.24 11.50
CA ALA A 55 -15.69 2.69 10.42
C ALA A 55 -15.80 4.22 10.49
N ASN A 56 -15.37 4.92 9.45
CA ASN A 56 -15.58 6.35 9.34
C ASN A 56 -17.01 6.62 8.86
N GLU A 57 -17.80 7.33 9.65
CA GLU A 57 -19.06 7.90 9.17
C GLU A 57 -18.76 9.09 8.26
N VAL A 58 -18.94 8.93 6.97
CA VAL A 58 -18.96 10.06 6.05
C VAL A 58 -20.40 10.59 5.98
N ILE A 59 -20.63 11.76 6.59
CA ILE A 59 -21.92 12.45 6.53
C ILE A 59 -21.97 13.21 5.20
N GLY A 60 -22.52 12.60 4.17
CA GLY A 60 -22.90 13.28 2.94
C GLY A 60 -24.29 13.93 3.08
N GLN A 61 -24.66 14.88 2.19
CA GLN A 61 -25.90 15.65 2.27
C GLN A 61 -27.22 14.84 2.28
N ALA A 62 -27.17 13.50 2.03
CA ALA A 62 -28.38 12.70 1.96
C ALA A 62 -28.29 11.27 2.56
N LEU A 63 -27.11 10.72 2.83
CA LEU A 63 -26.96 9.36 3.34
C LEU A 63 -25.67 9.24 4.20
N ARG A 64 -25.80 8.63 5.38
CA ARG A 64 -24.64 8.15 6.16
C ARG A 64 -24.07 6.93 5.45
N LYS A 65 -22.85 7.00 4.98
CA LYS A 65 -22.11 5.83 4.47
C LYS A 65 -21.01 5.50 5.48
N ASN A 66 -21.03 4.29 6.01
CA ASN A 66 -19.87 3.73 6.69
C ASN A 66 -18.81 3.43 5.64
N VAL A 67 -17.75 4.22 5.60
CA VAL A 67 -16.61 4.00 4.71
C VAL A 67 -15.51 3.38 5.54
N ALA A 68 -15.05 2.21 5.12
CA ALA A 68 -13.89 1.57 5.74
C ALA A 68 -12.69 2.52 5.71
N MET A 69 -11.90 2.55 6.77
CA MET A 69 -10.72 3.41 6.89
C MET A 69 -9.71 3.18 5.78
N TYR A 70 -9.59 1.95 5.30
CA TYR A 70 -8.76 1.54 4.17
C TYR A 70 -9.57 0.74 3.15
N PRO A 71 -9.22 0.81 1.85
CA PRO A 71 -9.82 -0.04 0.83
C PRO A 71 -9.54 -1.52 1.14
N GLU A 72 -10.56 -2.35 1.22
CA GLU A 72 -10.39 -3.78 1.48
C GLU A 72 -9.48 -4.44 0.45
N LEU A 73 -9.58 -4.04 -0.82
CA LEU A 73 -8.72 -4.54 -1.88
C LEU A 73 -7.23 -4.29 -1.57
N ALA A 74 -6.88 -3.10 -1.08
CA ALA A 74 -5.50 -2.78 -0.70
C ALA A 74 -5.01 -3.66 0.47
N ILE A 75 -5.86 -3.89 1.47
CA ILE A 75 -5.53 -4.79 2.59
C ILE A 75 -5.28 -6.20 2.09
N ARG A 76 -6.19 -6.75 1.29
CA ARG A 76 -6.09 -8.11 0.73
C ARG A 76 -4.82 -8.32 -0.07
N GLU A 77 -4.51 -7.38 -0.97
CA GLU A 77 -3.30 -7.45 -1.80
C GLU A 77 -2.01 -7.38 -0.96
N LEU A 78 -1.94 -6.47 0.00
CA LEU A 78 -0.75 -6.33 0.84
C LEU A 78 -0.55 -7.53 1.78
N VAL A 79 -1.64 -8.08 2.34
CA VAL A 79 -1.57 -9.29 3.17
C VAL A 79 -1.16 -10.49 2.31
N ALA A 80 -1.74 -10.69 1.12
CA ALA A 80 -1.36 -11.76 0.20
C ALA A 80 0.13 -11.65 -0.17
N ASN A 81 0.61 -10.45 -0.51
CA ASN A 81 2.01 -10.19 -0.81
C ASN A 81 2.93 -10.53 0.38
N ALA A 82 2.56 -10.15 1.60
CA ALA A 82 3.34 -10.47 2.80
C ALA A 82 3.46 -11.98 3.02
N LEU A 83 2.43 -12.76 2.69
CA LEU A 83 2.48 -14.22 2.77
C LEU A 83 3.36 -14.86 1.69
N ILE A 84 3.20 -14.39 0.44
CA ILE A 84 3.86 -14.97 -0.74
C ILE A 84 5.36 -14.61 -0.75
N HIS A 85 5.72 -13.39 -0.36
CA HIS A 85 7.08 -12.88 -0.49
C HIS A 85 7.93 -13.04 0.77
N GLN A 86 7.37 -13.58 1.87
CA GLN A 86 8.16 -13.82 3.08
C GLN A 86 9.32 -14.78 2.82
N ASN A 87 10.39 -14.58 3.55
CA ASN A 87 11.51 -15.53 3.59
C ASN A 87 11.27 -16.58 4.70
N PHE A 88 11.03 -17.82 4.30
CA PHE A 88 10.81 -18.92 5.25
C PHE A 88 12.08 -19.34 6.01
N PHE A 89 13.26 -18.99 5.51
CA PHE A 89 14.54 -19.30 6.17
C PHE A 89 14.87 -18.35 7.33
N VAL A 90 14.27 -17.16 7.37
CA VAL A 90 14.41 -16.26 8.51
C VAL A 90 13.64 -16.85 9.69
N THR A 91 14.34 -17.23 10.76
CA THR A 91 13.73 -17.84 11.94
C THR A 91 13.21 -16.79 12.92
N GLY A 92 12.30 -17.19 13.81
CA GLY A 92 11.80 -16.33 14.91
C GLY A 92 10.80 -15.26 14.50
N SER A 93 10.52 -15.05 13.20
CA SER A 93 9.61 -14.03 12.71
C SER A 93 8.67 -14.57 11.63
N GLY A 94 7.51 -13.91 11.48
CA GLY A 94 6.50 -14.20 10.48
C GLY A 94 5.81 -12.91 10.01
N PRO A 95 4.82 -13.02 9.13
CA PRO A 95 4.03 -11.87 8.70
C PRO A 95 3.30 -11.24 9.87
N MET A 96 3.37 -9.92 9.98
CA MET A 96 2.79 -9.13 11.07
C MET A 96 1.99 -7.97 10.52
N ILE A 97 0.77 -7.82 10.99
CA ILE A 97 -0.11 -6.70 10.70
C ILE A 97 -0.29 -5.90 11.98
N GLU A 98 0.09 -4.63 11.96
CA GLU A 98 0.04 -3.71 13.08
C GLU A 98 -0.90 -2.57 12.76
N ILE A 99 -1.95 -2.41 13.58
CA ILE A 99 -3.00 -1.41 13.41
C ILE A 99 -2.83 -0.35 14.49
N PHE A 100 -2.62 0.90 14.04
CA PHE A 100 -2.51 2.09 14.85
C PHE A 100 -3.67 3.04 14.54
N ASP A 101 -3.82 4.11 15.30
CA ASP A 101 -4.91 5.08 15.09
C ASP A 101 -4.84 5.76 13.71
N GLN A 102 -3.61 6.05 13.20
CA GLN A 102 -3.41 6.82 11.98
C GLN A 102 -2.77 6.04 10.83
N ARG A 103 -2.45 4.75 11.03
CA ARG A 103 -1.82 3.92 10.01
C ARG A 103 -1.98 2.44 10.29
N MET A 104 -1.80 1.64 9.26
CA MET A 104 -1.65 0.19 9.35
C MET A 104 -0.34 -0.21 8.68
N GLU A 105 0.47 -1.00 9.37
CA GLU A 105 1.74 -1.54 8.88
C GLU A 105 1.60 -3.04 8.64
N ILE A 106 2.03 -3.51 7.47
CA ILE A 106 2.08 -4.92 7.09
C ILE A 106 3.54 -5.25 6.82
N THR A 107 4.12 -6.08 7.67
CA THR A 107 5.54 -6.43 7.62
C THR A 107 5.70 -7.92 7.40
N ASN A 108 6.62 -8.32 6.54
CA ASN A 108 7.04 -9.71 6.38
C ASN A 108 8.57 -9.85 6.42
N PRO A 109 9.11 -10.95 6.96
CA PRO A 109 10.53 -11.25 6.85
C PRO A 109 10.90 -11.51 5.39
N GLY A 110 12.06 -11.01 4.98
CA GLY A 110 12.57 -11.04 3.61
C GLY A 110 12.58 -9.65 2.97
N GLY A 111 13.73 -9.23 2.46
CA GLY A 111 13.86 -8.00 1.69
C GLY A 111 13.09 -8.07 0.38
N LEU A 112 12.87 -6.93 -0.25
CA LEU A 112 12.18 -6.85 -1.54
C LEU A 112 13.00 -7.56 -2.64
N LEU A 113 12.32 -8.16 -3.62
CA LEU A 113 12.94 -8.78 -4.81
C LEU A 113 13.09 -7.76 -5.95
N GLY A 114 13.48 -6.55 -5.66
CA GLY A 114 13.61 -5.50 -6.67
C GLY A 114 13.83 -4.14 -6.04
N ASP A 115 13.71 -3.11 -6.84
CA ASP A 115 13.86 -1.73 -6.37
C ASP A 115 12.51 -1.23 -5.81
N VAL A 116 12.55 -0.72 -4.56
CA VAL A 116 11.39 -0.09 -3.91
C VAL A 116 10.85 1.08 -4.75
N ALA A 117 11.75 1.85 -5.38
CA ALA A 117 11.34 2.96 -6.21
C ALA A 117 10.58 2.51 -7.47
N ARG A 118 10.79 1.29 -7.95
CA ARG A 118 10.17 0.76 -9.17
C ARG A 118 9.10 -0.31 -8.91
N MET A 119 8.52 -0.36 -7.70
CA MET A 119 7.57 -1.42 -7.33
C MET A 119 6.37 -1.57 -8.29
N LEU A 120 5.94 -0.50 -8.96
CA LEU A 120 4.86 -0.54 -9.95
C LEU A 120 5.33 -1.01 -11.34
N ASP A 121 6.64 -0.95 -11.64
CA ASP A 121 7.22 -1.27 -12.95
C ASP A 121 8.11 -2.54 -12.90
N ASN A 122 8.29 -3.12 -11.73
CA ASN A 122 9.06 -4.36 -11.60
C ASN A 122 8.31 -5.53 -12.27
N PRO A 123 9.00 -6.39 -13.02
CA PRO A 123 8.38 -7.61 -13.53
C PRO A 123 7.90 -8.50 -12.37
N PRO A 124 6.82 -9.26 -12.58
CA PRO A 124 6.30 -10.15 -11.55
C PRO A 124 7.37 -11.16 -11.11
N GLN A 125 7.68 -11.18 -9.84
CA GLN A 125 8.58 -12.14 -9.22
C GLN A 125 7.99 -12.65 -7.91
N SER A 126 8.13 -13.93 -7.63
CA SER A 126 7.68 -14.54 -6.38
C SER A 126 8.84 -15.22 -5.66
N ARG A 127 9.02 -14.95 -4.39
CA ARG A 127 9.99 -15.67 -3.56
C ARG A 127 9.58 -17.13 -3.35
N ASN A 128 8.28 -17.39 -3.25
CA ASN A 128 7.70 -18.70 -2.97
C ASN A 128 6.72 -19.08 -4.09
N GLU A 129 7.22 -19.49 -5.26
CA GLU A 129 6.43 -19.76 -6.46
C GLU A 129 5.31 -20.78 -6.25
N ALA A 130 5.60 -21.89 -5.55
CA ALA A 130 4.59 -22.90 -5.25
C ALA A 130 3.44 -22.35 -4.39
N LEU A 131 3.77 -21.52 -3.38
CA LEU A 131 2.76 -20.85 -2.55
C LEU A 131 1.98 -19.81 -3.37
N ALA A 132 2.65 -18.99 -4.17
CA ALA A 132 2.02 -18.01 -5.04
C ALA A 132 1.04 -18.69 -6.01
N SER A 133 1.47 -19.75 -6.69
CA SER A 133 0.63 -20.53 -7.59
C SER A 133 -0.59 -21.13 -6.88
N PHE A 134 -0.42 -21.64 -5.66
CA PHE A 134 -1.52 -22.18 -4.87
C PHE A 134 -2.51 -21.08 -4.44
N MET A 135 -2.02 -19.95 -3.94
CA MET A 135 -2.86 -18.81 -3.52
C MET A 135 -3.65 -18.23 -4.69
N ARG A 136 -3.05 -18.19 -5.90
CA ARG A 136 -3.75 -17.78 -7.14
C ARG A 136 -4.90 -18.72 -7.49
N ARG A 137 -4.64 -20.03 -7.51
CA ARG A 137 -5.70 -21.04 -7.79
C ARG A 137 -6.83 -20.99 -6.78
N ALA A 138 -6.55 -20.59 -5.55
CA ALA A 138 -7.53 -20.37 -4.51
C ALA A 138 -8.26 -19.01 -4.62
N GLY A 139 -7.87 -18.14 -5.57
CA GLY A 139 -8.51 -16.84 -5.79
C GLY A 139 -8.13 -15.74 -4.81
N PHE A 140 -7.03 -15.91 -4.05
CA PHE A 140 -6.60 -14.93 -3.04
C PHE A 140 -5.67 -13.84 -3.56
N CYS A 141 -5.02 -14.06 -4.68
CA CYS A 141 -4.14 -13.08 -5.35
C CYS A 141 -4.12 -13.30 -6.87
N GLU A 142 -3.61 -12.31 -7.59
CA GLU A 142 -3.46 -12.36 -9.06
C GLU A 142 -2.00 -12.65 -9.46
N GLU A 143 -1.81 -13.07 -10.72
CA GLU A 143 -0.49 -13.41 -11.28
C GLU A 143 0.20 -12.25 -11.99
N ARG A 144 -0.57 -11.23 -12.38
CA ARG A 144 -0.16 -10.26 -13.41
C ARG A 144 0.81 -9.18 -12.93
N GLY A 145 1.29 -9.22 -11.70
CA GLY A 145 2.16 -8.17 -11.13
C GLY A 145 1.43 -6.85 -10.82
N SER A 146 0.11 -6.79 -11.02
CA SER A 146 -0.70 -5.58 -10.84
C SER A 146 -1.19 -5.34 -9.40
N GLY A 147 -0.75 -6.15 -8.43
CA GLY A 147 -1.22 -6.03 -7.03
C GLY A 147 -0.90 -4.68 -6.41
N ILE A 148 0.35 -4.20 -6.57
CA ILE A 148 0.76 -2.90 -6.05
C ILE A 148 0.09 -1.74 -6.81
N ASP A 149 -0.11 -1.88 -8.12
CA ASP A 149 -0.85 -0.88 -8.91
C ASP A 149 -2.26 -0.69 -8.37
N LYS A 150 -2.94 -1.79 -8.01
CA LYS A 150 -4.27 -1.77 -7.40
C LYS A 150 -4.25 -1.11 -6.02
N VAL A 151 -3.24 -1.39 -5.21
CA VAL A 151 -3.06 -0.72 -3.90
C VAL A 151 -2.94 0.78 -4.10
N VAL A 152 -2.08 1.24 -5.01
CA VAL A 152 -1.90 2.67 -5.29
C VAL A 152 -3.17 3.27 -5.86
N LEU A 153 -3.78 2.65 -6.88
CA LEU A 153 -5.00 3.14 -7.51
C LEU A 153 -6.16 3.27 -6.50
N THR A 154 -6.38 2.26 -5.66
CA THR A 154 -7.48 2.31 -4.69
C THR A 154 -7.24 3.32 -3.58
N THR A 155 -5.99 3.48 -3.11
CA THR A 155 -5.66 4.55 -2.14
C THR A 155 -5.85 5.95 -2.76
N GLU A 156 -5.56 6.12 -4.06
CA GLU A 156 -5.87 7.36 -4.78
C GLU A 156 -7.38 7.63 -4.89
N THR A 157 -8.13 6.60 -5.27
CA THR A 157 -9.61 6.69 -5.39
C THR A 157 -10.27 7.08 -4.07
N TYR A 158 -9.74 6.60 -2.95
CA TYR A 158 -10.19 6.95 -1.60
C TYR A 158 -9.56 8.26 -1.08
N GLN A 159 -8.76 8.95 -1.89
CA GLN A 159 -8.04 10.17 -1.53
C GLN A 159 -7.20 10.04 -0.24
N LEU A 160 -6.70 8.86 0.04
CA LEU A 160 -5.80 8.61 1.15
C LEU A 160 -4.39 9.13 0.84
N PRO A 161 -3.56 9.42 1.86
CA PRO A 161 -2.13 9.57 1.65
C PRO A 161 -1.58 8.34 0.93
N ALA A 162 -0.59 8.54 0.07
CA ALA A 162 -0.01 7.45 -0.72
C ALA A 162 0.61 6.39 0.20
N PRO A 163 0.49 5.10 -0.13
CA PRO A 163 1.13 4.03 0.64
C PRO A 163 2.65 4.22 0.68
N MET A 164 3.28 3.68 1.71
CA MET A 164 4.74 3.70 1.83
C MET A 164 5.25 2.28 1.84
N PHE A 165 6.33 2.04 1.10
CA PHE A 165 7.01 0.76 1.03
C PHE A 165 8.45 0.94 1.47
N GLU A 166 8.91 0.08 2.38
CA GLU A 166 10.22 0.19 3.00
C GLU A 166 10.88 -1.18 3.13
N VAL A 167 12.19 -1.21 3.00
CA VAL A 167 13.03 -2.34 3.40
C VAL A 167 13.78 -1.94 4.67
N SER A 168 13.58 -2.69 5.74
CA SER A 168 14.25 -2.46 7.03
C SER A 168 14.97 -3.75 7.45
N GLY A 169 16.30 -3.75 7.35
CA GLY A 169 17.08 -4.98 7.50
C GLY A 169 16.60 -6.06 6.53
N ASP A 170 16.32 -7.25 7.05
CA ASP A 170 15.82 -8.40 6.27
C ASP A 170 14.29 -8.46 6.22
N SER A 171 13.60 -7.33 6.30
CA SER A 171 12.13 -7.28 6.26
C SER A 171 11.61 -6.23 5.30
N THR A 172 10.48 -6.53 4.68
CA THR A 172 9.71 -5.58 3.86
C THR A 172 8.49 -5.12 4.64
N ARG A 173 8.23 -3.81 4.62
CA ARG A 173 7.06 -3.20 5.25
C ARG A 173 6.27 -2.39 4.23
N ALA A 174 4.96 -2.59 4.23
CA ALA A 174 4.00 -1.74 3.54
C ALA A 174 3.15 -0.99 4.58
N THR A 175 2.99 0.32 4.41
CA THR A 175 2.19 1.15 5.31
C THR A 175 1.05 1.80 4.55
N LEU A 176 -0.18 1.63 5.04
CA LEU A 176 -1.36 2.39 4.66
C LEU A 176 -1.63 3.46 5.71
N PHE A 177 -1.95 4.67 5.26
CA PHE A 177 -2.22 5.82 6.14
C PHE A 177 -3.70 6.15 6.16
N ALA A 178 -4.22 6.52 7.32
CA ALA A 178 -5.56 7.05 7.48
C ALA A 178 -5.78 8.31 6.65
N HIS A 179 -7.03 8.60 6.33
CA HIS A 179 -7.37 9.82 5.58
C HIS A 179 -6.86 11.06 6.29
N ARG A 180 -6.16 11.91 5.53
CA ARG A 180 -5.75 13.26 5.91
C ARG A 180 -6.03 14.22 4.76
N PRO A 181 -6.66 15.37 5.01
CA PRO A 181 -6.80 16.39 3.97
C PRO A 181 -5.42 16.88 3.52
N LEU A 182 -5.30 17.32 2.28
CA LEU A 182 -4.04 17.79 1.69
C LEU A 182 -3.34 18.85 2.55
N SER A 183 -4.10 19.72 3.23
CA SER A 183 -3.58 20.77 4.13
C SER A 183 -2.83 20.20 5.35
N GLN A 184 -3.12 18.96 5.76
CA GLN A 184 -2.49 18.28 6.87
C GLN A 184 -1.41 17.28 6.43
N MET A 185 -1.25 17.05 5.12
CA MET A 185 -0.20 16.19 4.61
C MET A 185 1.16 16.89 4.70
N GLY A 186 2.14 16.20 5.27
CA GLY A 186 3.53 16.64 5.28
C GLY A 186 4.14 16.73 3.88
N LYS A 187 5.26 17.45 3.72
CA LYS A 187 5.96 17.58 2.44
C LYS A 187 6.33 16.20 1.86
N ALA A 188 6.85 15.30 2.68
CA ALA A 188 7.21 13.94 2.27
C ALA A 188 6.01 13.15 1.73
N ASP A 189 4.84 13.25 2.39
CA ASP A 189 3.63 12.57 1.95
C ASP A 189 3.13 13.10 0.60
N ARG A 190 3.19 14.43 0.39
CA ARG A 190 2.81 15.05 -0.89
C ARG A 190 3.73 14.63 -2.03
N ILE A 191 5.05 14.61 -1.79
CA ILE A 191 6.04 14.17 -2.78
C ILE A 191 5.83 12.69 -3.11
N ARG A 192 5.65 11.82 -2.11
CA ARG A 192 5.38 10.39 -2.32
C ARG A 192 4.09 10.18 -3.12
N ALA A 193 3.03 10.95 -2.83
CA ALA A 193 1.77 10.87 -3.57
C ALA A 193 1.93 11.29 -5.04
N CYS A 194 2.66 12.36 -5.33
CA CYS A 194 2.99 12.76 -6.70
C CYS A 194 3.82 11.70 -7.42
N TYR A 195 4.81 11.14 -6.73
CA TYR A 195 5.69 10.10 -7.28
C TYR A 195 4.93 8.83 -7.66
N LEU A 196 4.16 8.26 -6.73
CA LEU A 196 3.40 7.04 -7.00
C LEU A 196 2.32 7.27 -8.05
N HIS A 197 1.71 8.45 -8.09
CA HIS A 197 0.79 8.85 -9.17
C HIS A 197 1.50 8.87 -10.54
N ALA A 198 2.70 9.45 -10.61
CA ALA A 198 3.48 9.45 -11.85
C ALA A 198 3.85 8.01 -12.29
N CYS A 199 4.25 7.14 -11.35
CA CYS A 199 4.53 5.74 -11.62
C CYS A 199 3.28 5.01 -12.15
N LEU A 200 2.13 5.17 -11.47
CA LEU A 200 0.87 4.56 -11.89
C LEU A 200 0.46 5.01 -13.30
N ARG A 201 0.57 6.31 -13.61
CA ARG A 201 0.29 6.81 -14.95
C ARG A 201 1.25 6.27 -16.00
N TYR A 202 2.53 6.18 -15.66
CA TYR A 202 3.57 5.68 -16.57
C TYR A 202 3.33 4.21 -16.97
N VAL A 203 3.05 3.33 -16.00
CA VAL A 203 2.75 1.91 -16.30
C VAL A 203 1.44 1.75 -17.09
N GLN A 204 0.50 2.69 -16.94
CA GLN A 204 -0.74 2.78 -17.74
C GLN A 204 -0.54 3.43 -19.12
N ARG A 205 0.70 3.69 -19.53
CA ARG A 205 1.04 4.36 -20.81
C ARG A 205 0.44 5.77 -20.93
N SER A 206 0.36 6.47 -19.82
CA SER A 206 -0.10 7.85 -19.72
C SER A 206 0.87 8.68 -18.86
N PHE A 207 0.61 9.97 -18.69
CA PHE A 207 1.52 10.89 -18.01
C PHE A 207 0.83 11.60 -16.85
N MET A 208 1.62 11.94 -15.83
CA MET A 208 1.17 12.84 -14.78
C MET A 208 1.11 14.26 -15.33
N THR A 209 0.01 14.97 -15.06
CA THR A 209 -0.22 16.36 -15.46
C THR A 209 -0.81 17.16 -14.29
N ASN A 210 -0.92 18.50 -14.45
CA ASN A 210 -1.64 19.32 -13.49
C ASN A 210 -3.08 18.84 -13.27
N THR A 211 -3.75 18.44 -14.35
CA THR A 211 -5.13 17.91 -14.28
C THR A 211 -5.19 16.63 -13.44
N THR A 212 -4.34 15.65 -13.73
CA THR A 212 -4.37 14.38 -13.02
C THR A 212 -3.99 14.52 -11.55
N ILE A 213 -3.10 15.46 -11.19
CA ILE A 213 -2.79 15.80 -9.80
C ILE A 213 -3.98 16.43 -9.09
N ARG A 214 -4.75 17.29 -9.79
CA ARG A 214 -5.98 17.82 -9.20
C ARG A 214 -7.01 16.74 -8.92
N GLU A 215 -7.19 15.81 -9.86
CA GLU A 215 -8.05 14.62 -9.69
C GLU A 215 -7.59 13.78 -8.50
N ARG A 216 -6.28 13.48 -8.42
CA ARG A 216 -5.67 12.70 -7.33
C ARG A 216 -5.97 13.27 -5.95
N PHE A 217 -5.98 14.60 -5.80
CA PHE A 217 -6.19 15.27 -4.51
C PHE A 217 -7.59 15.88 -4.36
N GLY A 218 -8.53 15.59 -5.24
CA GLY A 218 -9.89 16.15 -5.19
C GLY A 218 -9.92 17.67 -5.27
N LEU A 219 -9.01 18.29 -6.05
CA LEU A 219 -8.89 19.73 -6.17
C LEU A 219 -9.74 20.27 -7.33
N ASP A 220 -10.46 21.36 -7.09
CA ASP A 220 -11.20 22.09 -8.12
C ASP A 220 -10.29 22.66 -9.22
N LEU A 221 -10.89 23.03 -10.36
CA LEU A 221 -10.20 23.70 -11.47
C LEU A 221 -9.48 24.99 -11.05
N LYS A 222 -10.06 25.76 -10.13
CA LYS A 222 -9.47 27.00 -9.57
C LYS A 222 -8.17 26.76 -8.78
N ASN A 223 -7.90 25.52 -8.36
CA ASN A 223 -6.73 25.15 -7.56
C ASN A 223 -5.54 24.66 -8.41
N SER A 224 -5.48 25.06 -9.69
CA SER A 224 -4.38 24.70 -10.61
C SER A 224 -2.99 25.12 -10.07
N ALA A 225 -2.91 26.28 -9.41
CA ALA A 225 -1.67 26.75 -8.81
C ALA A 225 -1.17 25.82 -7.67
N THR A 226 -2.10 25.26 -6.89
CA THR A 226 -1.77 24.26 -5.85
C THR A 226 -1.20 23.00 -6.46
N ALA A 227 -1.84 22.46 -7.51
CA ALA A 227 -1.32 21.29 -8.22
C ALA A 227 0.07 21.55 -8.82
N SER A 228 0.30 22.70 -9.43
CA SER A 228 1.62 23.08 -9.96
C SER A 228 2.69 23.13 -8.87
N ARG A 229 2.35 23.63 -7.67
CA ARG A 229 3.28 23.65 -6.53
C ARG A 229 3.62 22.23 -6.06
N LEU A 230 2.64 21.33 -5.98
CA LEU A 230 2.87 19.92 -5.61
C LEU A 230 3.81 19.22 -6.60
N ILE A 231 3.58 19.41 -7.90
CA ILE A 231 4.46 18.88 -8.95
C ILE A 231 5.87 19.46 -8.78
N LYS A 232 5.98 20.78 -8.57
CA LYS A 232 7.29 21.43 -8.36
C LYS A 232 8.03 20.87 -7.13
N GLU A 233 7.32 20.62 -6.04
CA GLU A 233 7.90 19.95 -4.85
C GLU A 233 8.49 18.58 -5.21
N ALA A 234 7.78 17.78 -6.00
CA ALA A 234 8.22 16.45 -6.41
C ALA A 234 9.39 16.50 -7.43
N VAL A 235 9.38 17.46 -8.36
CA VAL A 235 10.50 17.69 -9.29
C VAL A 235 11.75 18.15 -8.53
N THR A 236 11.61 19.12 -7.61
CA THR A 236 12.73 19.61 -6.79
C THR A 236 13.33 18.51 -5.91
N ALA A 237 12.51 17.54 -5.48
CA ALA A 237 12.97 16.38 -4.73
C ALA A 237 13.61 15.29 -5.61
N GLY A 238 13.66 15.48 -6.94
CA GLY A 238 14.23 14.51 -7.88
C GLY A 238 13.39 13.24 -8.05
N MET A 239 12.11 13.23 -7.64
CA MET A 239 11.26 12.05 -7.71
C MET A 239 10.51 11.93 -9.03
N VAL A 240 10.26 13.04 -9.69
CA VAL A 240 9.66 13.12 -11.02
C VAL A 240 10.41 14.12 -11.88
N LYS A 241 10.32 13.95 -13.20
CA LYS A 241 10.95 14.86 -14.17
C LYS A 241 9.96 15.18 -15.30
N PRO A 242 10.14 16.32 -16.03
CA PRO A 242 9.43 16.55 -17.28
C PRO A 242 9.69 15.40 -18.27
N GLN A 243 8.66 14.99 -19.01
CA GLN A 243 8.80 14.05 -20.12
C GLN A 243 9.49 14.71 -21.31
N ASP A 244 9.18 16.02 -21.55
CA ASP A 244 9.84 16.90 -22.51
C ASP A 244 10.12 18.24 -21.83
N GLU A 245 11.40 18.61 -21.70
CA GLU A 245 11.85 19.85 -21.06
C GLU A 245 11.47 21.11 -21.88
N ASN A 246 11.25 20.96 -23.17
CA ASN A 246 10.92 22.04 -24.08
C ASN A 246 9.40 22.25 -24.26
N ALA A 247 8.58 21.42 -23.62
CA ALA A 247 7.11 21.54 -23.74
C ALA A 247 6.61 22.89 -23.18
N ALA A 248 5.60 23.44 -23.84
CA ALA A 248 4.95 24.65 -23.33
C ALA A 248 4.31 24.39 -21.95
N PRO A 249 4.27 25.36 -21.02
CA PRO A 249 3.81 25.16 -19.64
C PRO A 249 2.44 24.47 -19.50
N LYS A 250 1.51 24.73 -20.45
CA LYS A 250 0.18 24.11 -20.46
C LYS A 250 0.17 22.66 -20.94
N MET A 251 1.24 22.22 -21.61
CA MET A 251 1.39 20.88 -22.19
C MET A 251 2.35 20.02 -21.39
N MET A 252 2.89 20.53 -20.27
CA MET A 252 3.85 19.82 -19.46
C MET A 252 3.29 18.51 -18.93
N GLN A 253 4.04 17.44 -19.20
CA GLN A 253 3.81 16.09 -18.74
C GLN A 253 5.00 15.63 -17.90
N TYR A 254 4.74 14.78 -16.94
CA TYR A 254 5.77 14.35 -16.00
C TYR A 254 5.81 12.83 -15.89
N VAL A 255 6.99 12.30 -15.73
CA VAL A 255 7.28 10.87 -15.56
C VAL A 255 8.09 10.65 -14.29
N PRO A 256 8.16 9.43 -13.75
CA PRO A 256 9.08 9.09 -12.66
C PRO A 256 10.53 9.38 -13.05
N PHE A 257 11.41 9.65 -12.09
CA PHE A 257 12.81 9.98 -12.35
C PHE A 257 13.58 8.93 -13.15
N TRP A 258 13.19 7.67 -13.01
CA TRP A 258 13.82 6.51 -13.66
C TRP A 258 13.29 6.19 -15.07
N ALA A 259 12.24 6.84 -15.53
CA ALA A 259 11.60 6.61 -16.84
C ALA A 259 12.41 7.21 -18.00
#